data_fceabc4deb9aa5330509ef39b2dd1fa5
#
_entry.id   fceabc4deb9aa5330509ef39b2dd1fa5
#
_cell.length_a   1.000
_cell.length_b   1.000
_cell.length_c   1.000
_cell.angle_alpha   90.00
_cell.angle_beta   90.00
_cell.angle_gamma   90.00
#
_symmetry.space_group_name_H-M   'P 1'
#
loop_
_entity.id
_entity.type
_entity.pdbx_description
1 polymer ?
#
loop_
_entity_poly.entity_id
_entity_poly.type
_entity_poly.pdbx_seq_one_letter_code
_entity_poly.pdbx_strand_id
1 'polypeptide(L)' 'MKEYEIVLTYLNGCAGAAHPLTTFEEAELNSPAEYIRSKHGRDFDQFETEIPQPGKEIWKLDTGCVSYTYEFNEL' A
#
# COMPACT_ATOMS: atom_id res chain seq x y z
N MET A 1 -5.70 7.81 17.08
CA MET A 1 -5.27 7.75 15.67
C MET A 1 -3.89 8.32 15.51
N LYS A 2 -3.15 7.80 14.57
CA LYS A 2 -1.83 8.30 14.22
C LYS A 2 -1.85 8.87 12.81
N GLU A 3 -0.97 9.81 12.57
CA GLU A 3 -0.84 10.44 11.27
C GLU A 3 0.24 9.71 10.46
N TYR A 4 -0.07 9.40 9.22
CA TYR A 4 0.83 8.67 8.34
C TYR A 4 0.98 9.37 7.00
N GLU A 5 2.19 9.28 6.44
CA GLU A 5 2.40 9.55 5.03
C GLU A 5 2.25 8.21 4.31
N ILE A 6 1.40 8.18 3.30
CA ILE A 6 1.10 6.96 2.56
C ILE A 6 1.63 7.11 1.14
N VAL A 7 2.56 6.25 0.77
CA VAL A 7 3.11 6.24 -0.59
C VAL A 7 2.59 4.99 -1.28
N LEU A 8 1.81 5.19 -2.33
CA LEU A 8 1.31 4.08 -3.14
C LEU A 8 2.06 4.03 -4.46
N THR A 9 2.63 2.87 -4.75
CA THR A 9 3.18 2.58 -6.07
C THR A 9 2.29 1.54 -6.73
N TYR A 10 1.71 1.90 -7.85
CA TYR A 10 0.81 1.05 -8.61
C TYR A 10 1.45 0.72 -9.95
N LEU A 11 1.47 -0.55 -10.29
CA LEU A 11 2.01 -1.02 -11.58
C LEU A 11 1.00 -1.94 -12.23
N ASN A 12 0.60 -1.61 -13.46
CA ASN A 12 -0.25 -2.47 -14.27
C ASN A 12 0.57 -3.06 -15.41
N GLY A 13 1.08 -4.28 -15.21
CA GLY A 13 1.94 -4.96 -16.17
C GLY A 13 1.19 -5.56 -17.36
N CYS A 14 -0.13 -5.65 -17.30
CA CYS A 14 -0.94 -6.22 -18.37
C CYS A 14 -1.38 -5.19 -19.40
N ALA A 15 -1.12 -3.92 -19.20
CA ALA A 15 -1.59 -2.85 -20.06
C ALA A 15 -0.58 -2.44 -21.16
N GLY A 16 0.35 -3.32 -21.51
CA GLY A 16 1.39 -3.01 -22.50
C GLY A 16 2.58 -2.33 -21.85
N ALA A 17 2.91 -1.11 -22.26
CA ALA A 17 4.02 -0.37 -21.65
C ALA A 17 3.68 -0.04 -20.20
N ALA A 18 4.27 -0.79 -19.25
CA ALA A 18 4.00 -0.64 -17.84
C ALA A 18 4.82 0.52 -17.27
N HIS A 19 4.12 1.51 -16.73
CA HIS A 19 4.76 2.64 -16.05
C HIS A 19 4.27 2.67 -14.60
N PRO A 20 5.18 2.58 -13.61
CA PRO A 20 4.77 2.71 -12.22
C PRO A 20 4.15 4.08 -11.97
N LEU A 21 3.02 4.09 -11.29
CA LEU A 21 2.38 5.32 -10.88
C LEU A 21 2.54 5.46 -9.37
N THR A 22 3.16 6.54 -8.93
CA THR A 22 3.39 6.77 -7.50
C THR A 22 2.54 7.95 -7.03
N THR A 23 1.81 7.75 -5.96
CA THR A 23 1.00 8.80 -5.35
C THR A 23 1.37 8.96 -3.88
N PHE A 24 1.18 10.17 -3.36
CA PHE A 24 1.48 10.52 -1.99
C PHE A 24 0.22 11.05 -1.33
N GLU A 25 -0.02 10.63 -0.10
CA GLU A 25 -1.19 11.04 0.66
C GLU A 25 -0.84 11.08 2.14
N GLU A 26 -1.44 12.00 2.88
CA GLU A 26 -1.33 12.03 4.33
C GLU A 26 -2.72 11.80 4.91
N ALA A 27 -2.80 10.94 5.92
CA ALA A 27 -4.07 10.63 6.56
C ALA A 27 -3.86 10.19 8.00
N GLU A 28 -4.90 10.41 8.81
CA GLU A 28 -4.94 9.87 10.16
C GLU A 28 -5.59 8.50 10.11
N LEU A 29 -4.93 7.52 10.67
CA LEU A 29 -5.38 6.13 10.65
C LEU A 29 -5.27 5.50 12.03
N ASN A 30 -6.17 4.59 12.34
CA ASN A 30 -6.01 3.75 13.52
C ASN A 30 -4.88 2.75 13.30
N SER A 31 -4.80 2.22 12.08
CA SER A 31 -3.72 1.31 11.70
C SER A 31 -3.63 1.24 10.17
N PRO A 32 -2.44 0.92 9.62
CA PRO A 32 -2.32 0.65 8.18
C PRO A 32 -3.24 -0.48 7.71
N ALA A 33 -3.43 -1.51 8.53
CA ALA A 33 -4.31 -2.62 8.19
C ALA A 33 -5.74 -2.17 7.91
N GLU A 34 -6.28 -1.25 8.71
CA GLU A 34 -7.63 -0.72 8.47
C GLU A 34 -7.73 0.02 7.16
N TYR A 35 -6.71 0.79 6.82
CA TYR A 35 -6.67 1.51 5.55
C TYR A 35 -6.71 0.54 4.37
N ILE A 36 -5.87 -0.49 4.41
CA ILE A 36 -5.82 -1.50 3.36
C ILE A 36 -7.15 -2.24 3.27
N ARG A 37 -7.74 -2.60 4.39
CA ARG A 37 -9.02 -3.31 4.41
C ARG A 37 -10.12 -2.45 3.79
N SER A 38 -10.12 -1.16 4.02
CA SER A 38 -11.14 -0.28 3.44
C SER A 38 -10.98 -0.11 1.94
N LYS A 39 -9.75 -0.18 1.43
CA LYS A 39 -9.47 -0.04 -0.01
C LYS A 39 -9.54 -1.36 -0.76
N HIS A 40 -9.10 -2.44 -0.14
CA HIS A 40 -8.93 -3.76 -0.77
C HIS A 40 -9.51 -4.87 0.09
N GLY A 41 -10.72 -4.69 0.62
CA GLY A 41 -11.32 -5.66 1.51
C GLY A 41 -11.35 -7.08 0.97
N ARG A 42 -11.58 -7.22 -0.34
CA ARG A 42 -11.63 -8.53 -0.99
C ARG A 42 -10.27 -9.22 -1.00
N ASP A 43 -9.20 -8.45 -1.21
CA ASP A 43 -7.86 -8.98 -1.36
C ASP A 43 -6.99 -8.78 -0.11
N PHE A 44 -7.60 -8.36 0.97
CA PHE A 44 -6.86 -8.03 2.20
C PHE A 44 -5.95 -9.17 2.66
N ASP A 45 -6.45 -10.40 2.61
CA ASP A 45 -5.70 -11.56 3.07
C ASP A 45 -4.55 -11.96 2.14
N GLN A 46 -4.49 -11.38 0.97
CA GLN A 46 -3.45 -11.68 -0.01
C GLN A 46 -2.26 -10.73 0.06
N PHE A 47 -2.36 -9.69 0.86
CA PHE A 47 -1.27 -8.75 1.03
C PHE A 47 -0.15 -9.35 1.87
N GLU A 48 1.09 -9.05 1.49
CA GLU A 48 2.26 -9.34 2.29
C GLU A 48 2.65 -8.09 3.05
N THR A 49 2.97 -8.23 4.32
CA THR A 49 3.30 -7.12 5.20
C THR A 49 4.73 -7.21 5.66
N GLU A 50 5.43 -6.10 5.66
CA GLU A 50 6.80 -6.00 6.11
C GLU A 50 6.96 -4.75 6.96
N ILE A 51 7.69 -4.86 8.07
CA ILE A 51 8.00 -3.73 8.93
C ILE A 51 9.52 -3.62 9.02
N PRO A 52 10.16 -2.90 8.08
CA PRO A 52 11.62 -2.82 8.04
C PRO A 52 12.21 -2.03 9.22
N GLN A 53 11.44 -1.15 9.80
CA GLN A 53 11.86 -0.36 10.97
C GLN A 53 10.63 0.16 11.70
N PRO A 54 10.76 0.55 12.98
CA PRO A 54 9.64 1.15 13.70
C PRO A 54 9.12 2.39 12.98
N GLY A 55 7.80 2.49 12.88
CA GLY A 55 7.16 3.62 12.22
C GLY A 55 7.04 3.51 10.72
N LYS A 56 7.54 2.43 10.13
CA LYS A 56 7.44 2.19 8.70
C LYS A 56 6.87 0.81 8.45
N GLU A 57 5.80 0.74 7.65
CA GLU A 57 5.12 -0.52 7.35
C GLU A 57 4.84 -0.58 5.86
N ILE A 58 5.15 -1.69 5.23
CA ILE A 58 4.99 -1.87 3.80
C ILE A 58 4.00 -3.01 3.54
N TRP A 59 3.00 -2.74 2.72
CA TRP A 59 2.00 -3.72 2.31
C TRP A 59 2.07 -3.90 0.81
N LYS A 60 2.23 -5.14 0.36
CA LYS A 60 2.38 -5.46 -1.06
C LYS A 60 1.33 -6.46 -1.51
N LEU A 61 0.74 -6.21 -2.65
CA LEU A 61 -0.16 -7.15 -3.31
C LEU A 61 0.27 -7.29 -4.76
N ASP A 62 0.46 -8.54 -5.20
CA ASP A 62 0.79 -8.84 -6.59
C ASP A 62 -0.22 -9.85 -7.12
N THR A 63 -1.02 -9.45 -8.10
CA THR A 63 -2.04 -10.29 -8.69
C THR A 63 -1.60 -10.92 -10.01
N GLY A 64 -0.31 -10.80 -10.34
CA GLY A 64 0.24 -11.28 -11.60
C GLY A 64 0.31 -10.20 -12.66
N CYS A 65 -0.77 -9.47 -12.89
CA CYS A 65 -0.80 -8.35 -13.84
C CYS A 65 -0.66 -7.01 -13.17
N VAL A 66 -1.21 -6.88 -11.98
CA VAL A 66 -1.27 -5.61 -11.25
C VAL A 66 -0.56 -5.76 -9.92
N SER A 67 0.26 -4.79 -9.56
CA SER A 67 0.96 -4.74 -8.28
C SER A 67 0.60 -3.47 -7.55
N TYR A 68 0.37 -3.59 -6.25
CA TYR A 68 0.20 -2.47 -5.35
C TYR A 68 1.26 -2.53 -4.26
N THR A 69 1.94 -1.43 -4.02
CA THR A 69 2.87 -1.32 -2.90
C THR A 69 2.51 -0.08 -2.11
N TYR A 70 2.07 -0.30 -0.87
CA TYR A 70 1.74 0.79 0.04
C TYR A 70 2.84 0.91 1.07
N GLU A 71 3.37 2.09 1.24
CA GLU A 71 4.35 2.37 2.28
C GLU A 71 3.71 3.36 3.26
N PHE A 72 3.65 2.97 4.52
CA PHE A 72 3.08 3.81 5.57
C PHE A 72 4.22 4.29 6.46
N ASN A 73 4.41 5.60 6.49
CA ASN A 73 5.40 6.23 7.34
C ASN A 73 4.70 7.02 8.42
N GLU A 74 4.93 6.67 9.67
CA GLU A 74 4.33 7.36 10.80
C GLU A 74 5.00 8.73 10.96
N LEU A 75 4.17 9.76 11.04
CA LEU A 75 4.64 11.13 11.16
C LEU A 75 4.73 11.59 12.62
#